data_aad2b521301be521b7520829dc879bc9
#
_entry.id   aad2b521301be521b7520829dc879bc9
#
_cell.length_a   1.000
_cell.length_b   1.000
_cell.length_c   1.000
_cell.angle_alpha   90.00
_cell.angle_beta   90.00
_cell.angle_gamma   90.00
#
_symmetry.space_group_name_H-M   'P 1'
#
loop_
_entity.id
_entity.type
_entity.pdbx_description
1 polymer ?
#
loop_
_entity_poly.entity_id
_entity_poly.type
_entity_poly.pdbx_seq_one_letter_code
_entity_poly.pdbx_strand_id
1 'polypeptide(L)'
;DWPEKVKKMQTDWIGKSYGAEVDFPVEGRDEKITVYTTRPDTLHGATFMVLAPEHALAKSLATDETREAVEKYIFDASMKSNVDRLQDKEKTGVFTGTYAINPLNGEKLPIWLSDYVLADYGTGAIMCVPAHDDRDFEFAKKFDIPIIQVIAKDGKEIQDMTEAYTEAAGTMINSGEWNGMESSVLKKEAPHIIEKLGIGRKTVNYKLRD
;
A
#
# COMPACT_ATOMS: atom_id res chain seq x y z
N ASP A 1 8.43 -22.82 -32.38
CA ASP A 1 7.25 -22.62 -31.57
C ASP A 1 7.20 -23.61 -30.40
N TRP A 2 7.00 -23.12 -29.20
CA TRP A 2 6.94 -23.95 -28.01
C TRP A 2 5.59 -24.70 -27.96
N PRO A 3 5.58 -25.98 -27.54
CA PRO A 3 4.34 -26.73 -27.41
C PRO A 3 3.33 -26.01 -26.46
N GLU A 4 2.05 -26.08 -26.80
CA GLU A 4 0.98 -25.43 -26.04
C GLU A 4 0.98 -25.82 -24.54
N LYS A 5 1.34 -27.06 -24.21
CA LYS A 5 1.48 -27.55 -22.84
C LYS A 5 2.56 -26.77 -22.06
N VAL A 6 3.68 -26.45 -22.72
CA VAL A 6 4.78 -25.69 -22.10
C VAL A 6 4.40 -24.23 -21.95
N LYS A 7 3.73 -23.64 -22.93
CA LYS A 7 3.18 -22.28 -22.84
C LYS A 7 2.20 -22.15 -21.68
N LYS A 8 1.33 -23.14 -21.51
CA LYS A 8 0.37 -23.18 -20.41
C LYS A 8 1.06 -23.30 -19.04
N MET A 9 2.06 -24.18 -18.92
CA MET A 9 2.85 -24.31 -17.70
C MET A 9 3.55 -23.01 -17.32
N GLN A 10 4.17 -22.31 -18.29
CA GLN A 10 4.80 -21.01 -18.05
C GLN A 10 3.79 -19.94 -17.67
N THR A 11 2.60 -19.93 -18.28
CA THR A 11 1.51 -19.01 -17.94
C THR A 11 0.99 -19.27 -16.51
N ASP A 12 0.94 -20.52 -16.09
CA ASP A 12 0.51 -20.92 -14.72
C ASP A 12 1.57 -20.54 -13.67
N TRP A 13 2.84 -20.40 -14.05
CA TRP A 13 3.94 -19.97 -13.17
C TRP A 13 4.04 -18.45 -13.04
N ILE A 14 3.49 -17.70 -13.99
CA ILE A 14 3.46 -16.24 -13.95
C ILE A 14 2.11 -15.79 -13.39
N GLY A 15 2.12 -15.29 -12.16
CA GLY A 15 0.96 -14.65 -11.56
C GLY A 15 0.70 -13.28 -12.18
N LYS A 16 -0.48 -13.08 -12.75
CA LYS A 16 -0.99 -11.76 -13.13
C LYS A 16 -1.72 -11.12 -11.97
N SER A 17 -1.32 -9.92 -11.62
CA SER A 17 -2.02 -9.10 -10.62
C SER A 17 -2.56 -7.85 -11.29
N TYR A 18 -3.87 -7.69 -11.25
CA TYR A 18 -4.57 -6.51 -11.78
C TYR A 18 -4.77 -5.49 -10.68
N GLY A 19 -4.46 -4.24 -10.97
CA GLY A 19 -4.60 -3.18 -9.98
C GLY A 19 -4.47 -1.81 -10.61
N ALA A 20 -4.00 -0.88 -9.81
CA ALA A 20 -3.74 0.48 -10.23
C ALA A 20 -2.43 1.00 -9.63
N GLU A 21 -1.80 1.90 -10.35
CA GLU A 21 -0.79 2.79 -9.80
C GLU A 21 -1.47 4.12 -9.45
N VAL A 22 -1.21 4.62 -8.26
CA VAL A 22 -1.77 5.88 -7.76
C VAL A 22 -0.62 6.81 -7.38
N ASP A 23 -0.69 8.05 -7.84
CA ASP A 23 0.31 9.07 -7.58
C ASP A 23 -0.10 9.92 -6.37
N PHE A 24 0.70 9.84 -5.31
CA PHE A 24 0.49 10.60 -4.08
C PHE A 24 1.44 11.81 -4.09
N PRO A 25 0.93 13.04 -4.13
CA PRO A 25 1.77 14.20 -3.94
C PRO A 25 2.48 14.18 -2.58
N VAL A 26 3.72 14.64 -2.55
CA VAL A 26 4.44 14.82 -1.28
C VAL A 26 4.19 16.26 -0.80
N GLU A 27 3.76 16.40 0.44
CA GLU A 27 3.48 17.72 1.01
C GLU A 27 4.71 18.62 0.99
N GLY A 28 4.53 19.85 0.47
CA GLY A 28 5.58 20.85 0.39
C GLY A 28 6.66 20.60 -0.66
N ARG A 29 6.43 19.64 -1.57
CA ARG A 29 7.36 19.26 -2.64
C ARG A 29 6.63 19.07 -3.96
N ASP A 30 7.34 19.17 -5.07
CA ASP A 30 6.80 18.91 -6.42
C ASP A 30 6.75 17.42 -6.76
N GLU A 31 7.43 16.60 -5.98
CA GLU A 31 7.54 15.16 -6.18
C GLU A 31 6.24 14.45 -5.85
N LYS A 32 6.03 13.32 -6.53
CA LYS A 32 4.94 12.38 -6.25
C LYS A 32 5.53 11.01 -5.98
N ILE A 33 4.88 10.27 -5.09
CA ILE A 33 5.20 8.88 -4.83
C ILE A 33 4.13 8.03 -5.50
N THR A 34 4.54 7.19 -6.43
CA THR A 34 3.64 6.24 -7.09
C THR A 34 3.59 4.95 -6.30
N VAL A 35 2.40 4.51 -5.93
CA VAL A 35 2.16 3.22 -5.28
C VAL A 35 1.42 2.29 -6.23
N TYR A 36 1.71 1.01 -6.14
CA TYR A 36 0.93 -0.04 -6.77
C TYR A 36 -0.02 -0.68 -5.76
N THR A 37 -1.27 -0.84 -6.13
CA THR A 37 -2.26 -1.51 -5.28
C THR A 37 -3.18 -2.43 -6.09
N THR A 38 -3.49 -3.60 -5.53
CA THR A 38 -4.53 -4.50 -6.03
C THR A 38 -5.90 -4.19 -5.43
N ARG A 39 -5.94 -3.25 -4.49
CA ARG A 39 -7.15 -2.85 -3.76
C ARG A 39 -7.41 -1.34 -3.89
N PRO A 40 -7.58 -0.83 -5.13
CA PRO A 40 -7.86 0.60 -5.34
C PRO A 40 -9.21 1.03 -4.75
N ASP A 41 -10.11 0.10 -4.51
CA ASP A 41 -11.38 0.31 -3.81
C ASP A 41 -11.21 0.81 -2.36
N THR A 42 -10.08 0.49 -1.72
CA THR A 42 -9.81 0.87 -0.32
C THR A 42 -9.04 2.18 -0.16
N LEU A 43 -8.87 2.96 -1.21
CA LEU A 43 -8.03 4.17 -1.21
C LEU A 43 -8.43 5.20 -0.13
N HIS A 44 -9.70 5.33 0.21
CA HIS A 44 -10.16 6.18 1.32
C HIS A 44 -9.74 5.67 2.71
N GLY A 45 -9.38 4.40 2.82
CA GLY A 45 -8.92 3.79 4.07
C GLY A 45 -7.42 3.87 4.29
N ALA A 46 -6.67 4.48 3.36
CA ALA A 46 -5.24 4.69 3.53
C ALA A 46 -4.97 5.69 4.64
N THR A 47 -4.22 5.30 5.67
CA THR A 47 -3.89 6.14 6.82
C THR A 47 -2.40 6.42 6.95
N PHE A 48 -1.57 5.70 6.23
CA PHE A 48 -0.13 5.94 6.15
C PHE A 48 0.43 5.35 4.85
N MET A 49 1.68 5.69 4.57
CA MET A 49 2.42 5.17 3.43
C MET A 49 3.73 4.55 3.91
N VAL A 50 4.15 3.46 3.28
CA VAL A 50 5.44 2.83 3.58
C VAL A 50 6.25 2.70 2.30
N LEU A 51 7.51 3.13 2.36
CA LEU A 51 8.51 2.93 1.33
C LEU A 51 9.51 1.88 1.77
N ALA A 52 10.00 1.11 0.79
CA ALA A 52 11.18 0.29 1.00
C ALA A 52 12.37 1.17 1.40
N PRO A 53 13.26 0.70 2.30
CA PRO A 53 14.45 1.46 2.69
C PRO A 53 15.36 1.83 1.51
N GLU A 54 15.31 1.07 0.43
CA GLU A 54 16.10 1.27 -0.81
C GLU A 54 15.41 2.18 -1.83
N HIS A 55 14.20 2.66 -1.54
CA HIS A 55 13.48 3.56 -2.44
C HIS A 55 14.31 4.82 -2.72
N ALA A 56 14.26 5.30 -3.97
CA ALA A 56 15.04 6.45 -4.41
C ALA A 56 14.82 7.71 -3.57
N LEU A 57 13.62 7.90 -3.02
CA LEU A 57 13.26 9.06 -2.20
C LEU A 57 13.49 8.85 -0.69
N ALA A 58 13.82 7.64 -0.24
CA ALA A 58 13.87 7.30 1.19
C ALA A 58 14.72 8.27 2.01
N LYS A 59 15.94 8.57 1.58
CA LYS A 59 16.83 9.52 2.28
C LYS A 59 16.35 10.96 2.20
N SER A 60 15.86 11.38 1.04
CA SER A 60 15.47 12.77 0.80
C SER A 60 14.20 13.19 1.53
N LEU A 61 13.36 12.23 1.92
CA LEU A 61 12.14 12.49 2.69
C LEU A 61 12.41 12.77 4.16
N ALA A 62 13.60 12.42 4.69
CA ALA A 62 13.96 12.73 6.06
C ALA A 62 14.05 14.24 6.29
N THR A 63 13.52 14.68 7.43
CA THR A 63 13.73 16.03 7.94
C THR A 63 15.03 16.09 8.73
N ASP A 64 15.47 17.30 9.14
CA ASP A 64 16.66 17.44 9.98
C ASP A 64 16.54 16.66 11.29
N GLU A 65 15.32 16.60 11.86
CA GLU A 65 15.03 15.89 13.11
C GLU A 65 15.04 14.36 12.96
N THR A 66 14.69 13.84 11.78
CA THR A 66 14.56 12.39 11.52
C THR A 66 15.76 11.81 10.78
N ARG A 67 16.65 12.62 10.24
CA ARG A 67 17.72 12.19 9.34
C ARG A 67 18.60 11.10 9.91
N GLU A 68 19.06 11.24 11.14
CA GLU A 68 19.91 10.25 11.79
C GLU A 68 19.20 8.90 11.93
N ALA A 69 17.96 8.91 12.39
CA ALA A 69 17.15 7.70 12.55
C ALA A 69 16.84 7.03 11.21
N VAL A 70 16.54 7.82 10.18
CA VAL A 70 16.25 7.33 8.82
C VAL A 70 17.49 6.69 8.20
N GLU A 71 18.63 7.36 8.27
CA GLU A 71 19.89 6.82 7.72
C GLU A 71 20.34 5.55 8.44
N LYS A 72 20.20 5.51 9.77
CA LYS A 72 20.46 4.30 10.56
C LYS A 72 19.55 3.15 10.15
N TYR A 73 18.26 3.42 9.99
CA TYR A 73 17.29 2.40 9.57
C TYR A 73 17.63 1.82 8.19
N ILE A 74 17.94 2.69 7.22
CA ILE A 74 18.34 2.28 5.87
C ILE A 74 19.58 1.39 5.92
N PHE A 75 20.58 1.78 6.72
CA PHE A 75 21.80 1.00 6.89
C PHE A 75 21.52 -0.38 7.50
N ASP A 76 20.77 -0.43 8.60
CA ASP A 76 20.43 -1.68 9.30
C ASP A 76 19.62 -2.62 8.37
N ALA A 77 18.69 -2.08 7.61
CA ALA A 77 17.90 -2.85 6.65
C ALA A 77 18.76 -3.42 5.51
N SER A 78 19.82 -2.71 5.10
CA SER A 78 20.74 -3.15 4.05
C SER A 78 21.54 -4.40 4.44
N MET A 79 21.66 -4.69 5.73
CA MET A 79 22.35 -5.87 6.26
C MET A 79 21.47 -7.12 6.27
N LYS A 80 20.18 -7.00 6.02
CA LYS A 80 19.24 -8.12 5.98
C LYS A 80 19.01 -8.61 4.56
N SER A 81 18.89 -9.93 4.38
CA SER A 81 18.42 -10.48 3.12
C SER A 81 16.90 -10.27 2.95
N ASN A 82 16.40 -10.34 1.72
CA ASN A 82 14.96 -10.27 1.46
C ASN A 82 14.19 -11.39 2.17
N VAL A 83 14.79 -12.57 2.28
CA VAL A 83 14.19 -13.71 2.99
C VAL A 83 14.04 -13.42 4.47
N ASP A 84 15.10 -12.90 5.11
CA ASP A 84 15.05 -12.53 6.53
C ASP A 84 13.98 -11.46 6.78
N ARG A 85 13.91 -10.45 5.92
CA ARG A 85 12.92 -9.36 6.01
C ARG A 85 11.48 -9.86 5.91
N LEU A 86 11.21 -10.84 5.06
CA LEU A 86 9.87 -11.42 4.90
C LEU A 86 9.50 -12.39 6.03
N GLN A 87 10.49 -13.01 6.66
CA GLN A 87 10.29 -13.95 7.76
C GLN A 87 10.19 -13.27 9.12
N ASP A 88 10.66 -12.05 9.25
CA ASP A 88 10.59 -11.28 10.49
C ASP A 88 9.13 -11.09 10.92
N LYS A 89 8.79 -11.63 12.09
CA LYS A 89 7.45 -11.51 12.66
C LYS A 89 7.19 -10.13 13.23
N GLU A 90 8.23 -9.47 13.72
CA GLU A 90 8.12 -8.14 14.31
C GLU A 90 8.23 -7.07 13.21
N LYS A 91 7.23 -6.20 13.10
CA LYS A 91 7.28 -5.06 12.20
C LYS A 91 8.14 -3.96 12.79
N THR A 92 9.12 -3.51 12.02
CA THR A 92 9.96 -2.36 12.35
C THR A 92 9.73 -1.24 11.35
N GLY A 93 10.02 -0.04 11.72
CA GLY A 93 9.88 1.11 10.83
C GLY A 93 10.41 2.39 11.45
N VAL A 94 10.60 3.39 10.60
CA VAL A 94 10.99 4.74 11.00
C VAL A 94 10.13 5.76 10.26
N PHE A 95 9.64 6.75 10.99
CA PHE A 95 8.92 7.88 10.41
C PHE A 95 9.91 8.83 9.72
N THR A 96 9.63 9.20 8.48
CA THR A 96 10.52 10.12 7.72
C THR A 96 10.41 11.57 8.15
N GLY A 97 9.35 11.96 8.80
CA GLY A 97 9.02 13.37 9.11
C GLY A 97 8.23 14.06 8.02
N THR A 98 7.98 13.42 6.89
CA THR A 98 7.29 13.97 5.74
C THR A 98 5.97 13.24 5.50
N TYR A 99 5.01 13.94 4.88
CA TYR A 99 3.66 13.43 4.61
C TYR A 99 3.40 13.36 3.11
N ALA A 100 2.65 12.35 2.70
CA ALA A 100 2.02 12.30 1.40
C ALA A 100 0.58 12.79 1.52
N ILE A 101 -0.01 13.17 0.39
CA ILE A 101 -1.40 13.61 0.32
C ILE A 101 -2.18 12.58 -0.48
N ASN A 102 -3.27 12.07 0.10
CA ASN A 102 -4.17 11.19 -0.61
C ASN A 102 -4.85 12.00 -1.74
N PRO A 103 -4.62 11.64 -3.02
CA PRO A 103 -5.13 12.45 -4.13
C PRO A 103 -6.65 12.39 -4.27
N LEU A 104 -7.31 11.46 -3.56
CA LEU A 104 -8.75 11.29 -3.65
C LEU A 104 -9.52 12.15 -2.63
N ASN A 105 -9.01 12.27 -1.40
CA ASN A 105 -9.70 12.98 -0.31
C ASN A 105 -8.89 14.11 0.33
N GLY A 106 -7.64 14.31 -0.07
CA GLY A 106 -6.77 15.37 0.45
C GLY A 106 -6.18 15.10 1.84
N GLU A 107 -6.40 13.93 2.41
CA GLU A 107 -5.87 13.56 3.72
C GLU A 107 -4.35 13.41 3.70
N LYS A 108 -3.70 13.84 4.78
CA LYS A 108 -2.26 13.70 4.96
C LYS A 108 -1.92 12.34 5.54
N LEU A 109 -0.99 11.66 4.89
CA LEU A 109 -0.51 10.34 5.28
C LEU A 109 0.95 10.43 5.70
N PRO A 110 1.32 10.07 6.95
CA PRO A 110 2.72 10.02 7.32
C PRO A 110 3.44 8.97 6.47
N ILE A 111 4.64 9.33 6.00
CA ILE A 111 5.48 8.44 5.20
C ILE A 111 6.49 7.77 6.12
N TRP A 112 6.43 6.44 6.16
CA TRP A 112 7.32 5.58 6.92
C TRP A 112 8.25 4.81 6.00
N LEU A 113 9.39 4.40 6.50
CA LEU A 113 10.22 3.36 5.90
C LEU A 113 10.04 2.09 6.71
N SER A 114 9.91 0.96 6.04
CA SER A 114 9.89 -0.35 6.69
C SER A 114 10.44 -1.42 5.79
N ASP A 115 11.16 -2.35 6.38
CA ASP A 115 11.83 -3.44 5.66
C ASP A 115 10.89 -4.58 5.24
N TYR A 116 9.60 -4.55 5.63
CA TYR A 116 8.64 -5.49 5.09
C TYR A 116 8.17 -5.13 3.66
N VAL A 117 8.50 -3.92 3.18
CA VAL A 117 8.30 -3.50 1.78
C VAL A 117 9.58 -3.71 1.00
N LEU A 118 9.51 -4.45 -0.10
CA LEU A 118 10.65 -4.71 -0.96
C LEU A 118 10.69 -3.75 -2.14
N ALA A 119 11.89 -3.25 -2.46
CA ALA A 119 12.07 -2.28 -3.53
C ALA A 119 11.78 -2.81 -4.93
N ASP A 120 11.91 -4.12 -5.13
CA ASP A 120 11.67 -4.81 -6.41
C ASP A 120 10.22 -5.31 -6.57
N TYR A 121 9.36 -5.07 -5.58
CA TYR A 121 7.93 -5.36 -5.68
C TYR A 121 7.14 -4.08 -5.99
N GLY A 122 6.43 -4.09 -7.13
CA GLY A 122 5.69 -2.93 -7.59
C GLY A 122 6.61 -1.72 -7.78
N THR A 123 6.31 -0.64 -7.09
CA THR A 123 7.09 0.62 -7.13
C THR A 123 8.05 0.78 -5.94
N GLY A 124 8.09 -0.18 -5.03
CA GLY A 124 8.81 -0.05 -3.77
C GLY A 124 8.13 0.88 -2.76
N ALA A 125 6.89 1.25 -3.03
CA ALA A 125 6.05 2.06 -2.16
C ALA A 125 4.65 1.49 -2.10
N ILE A 126 4.04 1.49 -0.93
CA ILE A 126 2.67 1.02 -0.72
C ILE A 126 1.85 2.06 0.04
N MET A 127 0.58 2.19 -0.32
CA MET A 127 -0.41 2.78 0.57
C MET A 127 -0.83 1.72 1.59
N CYS A 128 -1.02 2.09 2.82
CA CYS A 128 -1.37 1.17 3.89
C CYS A 128 -2.79 1.41 4.37
N VAL A 129 -3.58 0.33 4.36
CA VAL A 129 -4.99 0.32 4.75
C VAL A 129 -5.14 -0.65 5.93
N PRO A 130 -4.86 -0.20 7.15
CA PRO A 130 -4.74 -1.09 8.31
C PRO A 130 -6.04 -1.80 8.68
N ALA A 131 -7.20 -1.24 8.33
CA ALA A 131 -8.47 -1.92 8.57
C ALA A 131 -8.66 -3.18 7.73
N HIS A 132 -7.94 -3.34 6.61
CA HIS A 132 -8.17 -4.39 5.62
C HIS A 132 -6.92 -5.19 5.20
N ASP A 133 -5.81 -5.04 5.92
CA ASP A 133 -4.58 -5.81 5.73
C ASP A 133 -3.94 -6.10 7.09
N ASP A 134 -3.64 -7.37 7.36
CA ASP A 134 -3.10 -7.81 8.65
C ASP A 134 -1.74 -7.17 8.98
N ARG A 135 -0.86 -7.04 7.98
CA ARG A 135 0.48 -6.45 8.18
C ARG A 135 0.38 -4.96 8.50
N ASP A 136 -0.47 -4.26 7.76
CA ASP A 136 -0.72 -2.84 7.99
C ASP A 136 -1.41 -2.61 9.33
N PHE A 137 -2.30 -3.51 9.74
CA PHE A 137 -2.96 -3.48 11.04
C PHE A 137 -1.96 -3.62 12.19
N GLU A 138 -1.07 -4.61 12.12
CA GLU A 138 -0.01 -4.80 13.12
C GLU A 138 0.90 -3.57 13.23
N PHE A 139 1.29 -3.02 12.08
CA PHE A 139 2.12 -1.81 12.03
C PHE A 139 1.40 -0.61 12.64
N ALA A 140 0.15 -0.39 12.28
CA ALA A 140 -0.65 0.71 12.80
C ALA A 140 -0.87 0.62 14.31
N LYS A 141 -1.10 -0.59 14.83
CA LYS A 141 -1.21 -0.82 16.27
C LYS A 141 0.10 -0.54 17.00
N LYS A 142 1.21 -0.99 16.44
CA LYS A 142 2.54 -0.79 17.04
C LYS A 142 2.93 0.67 17.11
N PHE A 143 2.65 1.45 16.08
CA PHE A 143 3.05 2.85 15.96
C PHE A 143 1.95 3.86 16.21
N ASP A 144 0.80 3.40 16.72
CA ASP A 144 -0.35 4.24 17.08
C ASP A 144 -0.87 5.09 15.92
N ILE A 145 -1.04 4.45 14.76
CA ILE A 145 -1.55 5.07 13.55
C ILE A 145 -3.06 4.81 13.44
N PRO A 146 -3.87 5.78 12.98
CA PRO A 146 -5.31 5.58 12.83
C PRO A 146 -5.68 4.41 11.91
N ILE A 147 -6.76 3.71 12.26
CA ILE A 147 -7.35 2.62 11.51
C ILE A 147 -8.75 3.04 11.09
N ILE A 148 -9.00 3.14 9.78
CA ILE A 148 -10.29 3.56 9.22
C ILE A 148 -10.87 2.43 8.41
N GLN A 149 -11.98 1.85 8.86
CA GLN A 149 -12.70 0.82 8.14
C GLN A 149 -13.43 1.44 6.94
N VAL A 150 -13.25 0.85 5.76
CA VAL A 150 -13.92 1.29 4.51
C VAL A 150 -14.73 0.21 3.83
N ILE A 151 -14.61 -1.03 4.28
CA ILE A 151 -15.46 -2.16 3.84
C ILE A 151 -16.12 -2.76 5.07
N ALA A 152 -17.43 -2.89 5.05
CA ALA A 152 -18.18 -3.42 6.17
C ALA A 152 -19.19 -4.45 5.71
N LYS A 153 -19.34 -5.53 6.49
CA LYS A 153 -20.42 -6.48 6.31
C LYS A 153 -21.75 -5.79 6.59
N ASP A 154 -22.64 -5.84 5.63
CA ASP A 154 -23.99 -5.21 5.74
C ASP A 154 -23.93 -3.71 6.08
N GLY A 155 -22.84 -3.01 5.72
CA GLY A 155 -22.67 -1.58 5.97
C GLY A 155 -22.48 -1.19 7.43
N LYS A 156 -22.19 -2.16 8.31
CA LYS A 156 -22.02 -1.92 9.76
C LYS A 156 -20.55 -1.84 10.13
N GLU A 157 -20.14 -0.66 10.60
CA GLU A 157 -18.78 -0.43 11.09
C GLU A 157 -18.51 -1.20 12.38
N ILE A 158 -17.33 -1.81 12.46
CA ILE A 158 -16.85 -2.50 13.66
C ILE A 158 -16.28 -1.46 14.61
N GLN A 159 -16.85 -1.38 15.81
CA GLN A 159 -16.29 -0.55 16.88
C GLN A 159 -15.11 -1.29 17.52
N ASP A 160 -14.01 -0.56 17.79
CA ASP A 160 -12.81 -1.09 18.45
C ASP A 160 -12.25 -2.35 17.76
N MET A 161 -11.83 -2.21 16.50
CA MET A 161 -11.22 -3.29 15.74
C MET A 161 -10.02 -3.91 16.47
N THR A 162 -10.07 -5.21 16.70
CA THR A 162 -8.97 -6.00 17.31
C THR A 162 -8.14 -6.75 16.28
N GLU A 163 -8.64 -6.83 15.05
CA GLU A 163 -7.99 -7.47 13.90
C GLU A 163 -8.46 -6.79 12.61
N ALA A 164 -7.71 -6.96 11.53
CA ALA A 164 -8.12 -6.46 10.24
C ALA A 164 -9.33 -7.23 9.69
N TYR A 165 -10.22 -6.50 9.01
CA TYR A 165 -11.30 -7.10 8.24
C TYR A 165 -10.79 -7.40 6.82
N THR A 166 -10.35 -8.63 6.60
CA THR A 166 -9.67 -9.04 5.37
C THR A 166 -10.59 -9.61 4.30
N GLU A 167 -11.87 -9.73 4.56
CA GLU A 167 -12.83 -10.16 3.55
C GLU A 167 -12.95 -9.13 2.42
N ALA A 168 -12.89 -9.64 1.19
CA ALA A 168 -12.91 -8.79 0.00
C ALA A 168 -14.29 -8.23 -0.33
N ALA A 169 -15.36 -8.86 0.19
CA ALA A 169 -16.73 -8.48 -0.08
C ALA A 169 -17.33 -7.67 1.08
N GLY A 170 -18.12 -6.69 0.75
CA GLY A 170 -18.87 -5.87 1.70
C GLY A 170 -19.31 -4.56 1.08
N THR A 171 -19.98 -3.76 1.88
CA THR A 171 -20.46 -2.44 1.49
C THR A 171 -19.43 -1.38 1.85
N MET A 172 -19.17 -0.46 0.94
CA MET A 172 -18.25 0.67 1.19
C MET A 172 -18.84 1.62 2.22
N ILE A 173 -18.02 1.97 3.21
CA ILE A 173 -18.28 2.98 4.24
C ILE A 173 -17.08 3.92 4.35
N ASN A 174 -17.24 5.08 4.95
CA ASN A 174 -16.15 6.07 5.14
C ASN A 174 -15.38 6.39 3.85
N SER A 175 -16.03 6.32 2.70
CA SER A 175 -15.41 6.40 1.38
C SER A 175 -16.03 7.47 0.47
N GLY A 176 -16.61 8.52 1.06
CA GLY A 176 -17.16 9.65 0.33
C GLY A 176 -18.21 9.23 -0.69
N GLU A 177 -18.03 9.57 -1.95
CA GLU A 177 -18.95 9.23 -3.03
C GLU A 177 -19.08 7.73 -3.29
N TRP A 178 -18.13 6.93 -2.82
CA TRP A 178 -18.18 5.47 -2.97
C TRP A 178 -19.00 4.76 -1.88
N ASN A 179 -19.46 5.49 -0.88
CA ASN A 179 -20.29 4.91 0.19
C ASN A 179 -21.52 4.20 -0.39
N GLY A 180 -21.82 3.03 0.14
CA GLY A 180 -22.95 2.21 -0.28
C GLY A 180 -22.68 1.31 -1.50
N MET A 181 -21.56 1.50 -2.21
CA MET A 181 -21.19 0.61 -3.30
C MET A 181 -20.74 -0.75 -2.76
N GLU A 182 -20.95 -1.79 -3.55
CA GLU A 182 -20.38 -3.10 -3.28
C GLU A 182 -18.88 -3.09 -3.58
N SER A 183 -18.06 -3.51 -2.62
CA SER A 183 -16.59 -3.44 -2.75
C SER A 183 -16.05 -4.25 -3.93
N SER A 184 -16.63 -5.39 -4.22
CA SER A 184 -16.25 -6.23 -5.37
C SER A 184 -16.49 -5.56 -6.71
N VAL A 185 -17.56 -4.78 -6.83
CA VAL A 185 -17.87 -3.98 -8.03
C VAL A 185 -16.91 -2.80 -8.12
N LEU A 186 -16.73 -2.05 -7.03
CA LEU A 186 -15.83 -0.90 -6.97
C LEU A 186 -14.38 -1.30 -7.27
N LYS A 187 -13.91 -2.43 -6.78
CA LYS A 187 -12.57 -2.94 -7.05
C LYS A 187 -12.28 -3.04 -8.55
N LYS A 188 -13.27 -3.42 -9.35
CA LYS A 188 -13.16 -3.51 -10.81
C LYS A 188 -13.24 -2.15 -11.49
N GLU A 189 -14.04 -1.24 -10.96
CA GLU A 189 -14.27 0.09 -11.54
C GLU A 189 -13.23 1.14 -11.11
N ALA A 190 -12.69 1.01 -9.91
CA ALA A 190 -11.77 1.99 -9.34
C ALA A 190 -10.55 2.32 -10.22
N PRO A 191 -9.89 1.37 -10.90
CA PRO A 191 -8.80 1.70 -11.82
C PRO A 191 -9.22 2.68 -12.93
N HIS A 192 -10.41 2.54 -13.48
CA HIS A 192 -10.94 3.47 -14.48
C HIS A 192 -11.24 4.85 -13.89
N ILE A 193 -11.78 4.88 -12.67
CA ILE A 193 -12.07 6.13 -11.96
C ILE A 193 -10.76 6.87 -11.69
N ILE A 194 -9.73 6.17 -11.26
CA ILE A 194 -8.39 6.72 -10.98
C ILE A 194 -7.78 7.34 -12.25
N GLU A 195 -7.87 6.65 -13.40
CA GLU A 195 -7.41 7.18 -14.68
C GLU A 195 -8.21 8.42 -15.10
N LYS A 196 -9.51 8.38 -14.98
CA LYS A 196 -10.41 9.49 -15.33
C LYS A 196 -10.15 10.73 -14.47
N LEU A 197 -9.83 10.57 -13.20
CA LEU A 197 -9.48 11.65 -12.30
C LEU A 197 -8.06 12.19 -12.53
N GLY A 198 -7.24 11.49 -13.32
CA GLY A 198 -5.85 11.89 -13.57
C GLY A 198 -4.91 11.69 -12.38
N ILE A 199 -5.27 10.85 -11.42
CA ILE A 199 -4.48 10.60 -10.20
C ILE A 199 -3.67 9.30 -10.26
N GLY A 200 -3.72 8.60 -11.37
CA GLY A 200 -3.01 7.35 -11.55
C GLY A 200 -3.40 6.65 -12.84
N ARG A 201 -3.18 5.36 -12.89
CA ARG A 201 -3.41 4.53 -14.07
C ARG A 201 -3.73 3.10 -13.70
N LYS A 202 -4.51 2.45 -14.56
CA LYS A 202 -4.73 1.01 -14.52
C LYS A 202 -3.43 0.31 -14.88
N THR A 203 -3.07 -0.75 -14.15
CA THR A 203 -1.84 -1.47 -14.43
C THR A 203 -1.97 -2.97 -14.15
N VAL A 204 -1.07 -3.74 -14.75
CA VAL A 204 -0.94 -5.18 -14.56
C VAL A 204 0.47 -5.48 -14.13
N ASN A 205 0.63 -6.14 -12.99
CA ASN A 205 1.90 -6.62 -12.50
C ASN A 205 2.03 -8.12 -12.72
N TYR A 206 3.24 -8.56 -13.01
CA TYR A 206 3.58 -9.97 -13.17
C TYR A 206 4.54 -10.38 -12.07
N LYS A 207 4.23 -11.46 -11.36
CA LYS A 207 5.12 -12.08 -10.38
C LYS A 207 5.23 -13.55 -10.68
N LEU A 208 6.45 -14.09 -10.62
CA LEU A 208 6.66 -15.53 -10.63
C LEU A 208 6.02 -16.10 -9.36
N ARG A 209 5.22 -17.14 -9.52
CA ARG A 209 4.67 -17.89 -8.37
C ARG A 209 5.78 -18.79 -7.83
N ASP A 210 6.03 -18.70 -6.55
CA ASP A 210 6.93 -19.59 -5.83
C ASP A 210 6.32 -21.00 -5.75
#